data_054e9804b32fc0dd361cebf08d9ad158
#
_entry.id   054e9804b32fc0dd361cebf08d9ad158
#
_cell.length_a   1.000
_cell.length_b   1.000
_cell.length_c   1.000
_cell.angle_alpha   90.00
_cell.angle_beta   90.00
_cell.angle_gamma   90.00
#
_symmetry.space_group_name_H-M   'P 1'
#
loop_
_entity.id
_entity.type
_entity.pdbx_description
1 polymer ?
#
loop_
_entity_poly.entity_id
_entity_poly.type
_entity_poly.pdbx_seq_one_letter_code
_entity_poly.pdbx_strand_id
1 'polypeptide(L)'
;MIVIDALAAAERTRGSLAGAVMHTDHGAQYTSRAFADACRQAGIRQSMSAIGSSVDNALAESFNATFKRETLQGRKTWSSEREAHLDTFRWLHRYNTRRRHSSLGHRSPIAYETSSRTAPTTLIPAA
;
A
#
# COMPACT_ATOMS: atom_id res chain seq x y z
N MET A 1 -16.00 6.89 -4.15
CA MET A 1 -15.34 5.76 -4.82
C MET A 1 -14.29 5.18 -3.90
N ILE A 2 -14.31 3.88 -3.71
CA ILE A 2 -13.49 3.19 -2.69
C ILE A 2 -11.99 3.42 -2.87
N VAL A 3 -11.49 3.33 -4.10
CA VAL A 3 -10.05 3.50 -4.34
C VAL A 3 -9.58 4.93 -4.10
N ILE A 4 -10.41 5.92 -4.38
CA ILE A 4 -10.09 7.33 -4.11
C ILE A 4 -10.11 7.58 -2.60
N ASP A 5 -11.05 6.99 -1.88
CA ASP A 5 -11.13 7.09 -0.43
C ASP A 5 -9.91 6.44 0.25
N ALA A 6 -9.46 5.31 -0.28
CA ALA A 6 -8.25 4.64 0.20
C ALA A 6 -7.01 5.51 -0.03
N LEU A 7 -6.92 6.15 -1.20
CA LEU A 7 -5.82 7.06 -1.52
C LEU A 7 -5.79 8.24 -0.56
N ALA A 8 -6.95 8.84 -0.29
CA ALA A 8 -7.07 9.96 0.65
C ALA A 8 -6.68 9.55 2.06
N ALA A 9 -7.06 8.34 2.49
CA ALA A 9 -6.68 7.82 3.80
C ALA A 9 -5.17 7.62 3.90
N ALA A 10 -4.55 7.10 2.86
CA ALA A 10 -3.09 6.92 2.81
C ALA A 10 -2.38 8.27 2.89
N GLU A 11 -2.87 9.28 2.19
CA GLU A 11 -2.29 10.62 2.24
C GLU A 11 -2.37 11.22 3.64
N ARG A 12 -3.50 11.04 4.32
CA ARG A 12 -3.65 11.51 5.71
C ARG A 12 -2.68 10.80 6.66
N THR A 13 -2.50 9.51 6.47
CA THR A 13 -1.63 8.71 7.34
C THR A 13 -0.16 9.08 7.15
N ARG A 14 0.27 9.28 5.92
CA ARG A 14 1.67 9.60 5.62
C ARG A 14 1.99 11.08 5.70
N GLY A 15 0.99 11.94 5.65
CA GLY A 15 1.17 13.38 5.57
C GLY A 15 1.26 13.90 4.14
N SER A 16 1.89 13.15 3.23
CA SER A 16 1.99 13.49 1.80
C SER A 16 2.32 12.25 1.00
N LEU A 17 1.78 12.17 -0.20
CA LEU A 17 2.10 11.13 -1.17
C LEU A 17 2.87 11.70 -2.37
N ALA A 18 3.24 12.98 -2.34
CA ALA A 18 3.93 13.62 -3.45
C ALA A 18 5.19 12.85 -3.83
N GLY A 19 5.36 12.62 -5.12
CA GLY A 19 6.50 11.88 -5.65
C GLY A 19 6.36 10.37 -5.66
N ALA A 20 5.29 9.83 -5.08
CA ALA A 20 5.06 8.39 -5.09
C ALA A 20 4.60 7.91 -6.46
N VAL A 21 4.82 6.62 -6.72
CA VAL A 21 4.30 5.94 -7.90
C VAL A 21 3.25 4.93 -7.45
N MET A 22 2.04 5.05 -7.99
CA MET A 22 0.96 4.12 -7.74
C MET A 22 0.91 3.11 -8.87
N HIS A 23 1.33 1.89 -8.59
CA HIS A 23 1.32 0.82 -9.59
C HIS A 23 0.05 -0.01 -9.44
N THR A 24 -0.70 -0.17 -10.53
CA THR A 24 -1.96 -0.91 -10.54
C THR A 24 -2.07 -1.78 -11.78
N ASP A 25 -3.06 -2.66 -11.79
CA ASP A 25 -3.50 -3.33 -13.01
C ASP A 25 -4.41 -2.40 -13.83
N HIS A 26 -4.99 -2.92 -14.90
CA HIS A 26 -5.90 -2.17 -15.77
C HIS A 26 -7.36 -2.25 -15.33
N GLY A 27 -7.63 -2.53 -14.06
CA GLY A 27 -8.98 -2.55 -13.52
C GLY A 27 -9.71 -1.23 -13.75
N ALA A 28 -11.03 -1.30 -13.96
CA ALA A 28 -11.83 -0.14 -14.33
C ALA A 28 -11.74 1.00 -13.31
N GLN A 29 -11.63 0.69 -12.02
CA GLN A 29 -11.52 1.69 -10.98
C GLN A 29 -10.21 2.48 -11.06
N TYR A 30 -9.14 1.87 -11.59
CA TYR A 30 -7.83 2.52 -11.72
C TYR A 30 -7.66 3.24 -13.05
N THR A 31 -8.48 2.92 -14.05
CA THR A 31 -8.46 3.60 -15.35
C THR A 31 -9.44 4.76 -15.42
N SER A 32 -10.23 4.99 -14.38
CA SER A 32 -11.20 6.06 -14.33
C SER A 32 -10.53 7.43 -14.34
N ARG A 33 -11.19 8.41 -14.93
CA ARG A 33 -10.71 9.79 -14.94
C ARG A 33 -10.68 10.37 -13.53
N ALA A 34 -11.66 10.03 -12.70
CA ALA A 34 -11.73 10.50 -11.33
C ALA A 34 -10.51 10.04 -10.52
N PHE A 35 -10.09 8.79 -10.70
CA PHE A 35 -8.89 8.27 -10.03
C PHE A 35 -7.63 8.95 -10.55
N ALA A 36 -7.52 9.15 -11.86
CA ALA A 36 -6.37 9.84 -12.45
C ALA A 36 -6.26 11.28 -11.91
N ASP A 37 -7.38 11.98 -11.79
CA ASP A 37 -7.41 13.33 -11.23
C ASP A 37 -6.99 13.34 -9.75
N ALA A 38 -7.46 12.38 -8.96
CA ALA A 38 -7.08 12.25 -7.55
C ALA A 38 -5.58 11.99 -7.40
N CYS A 39 -5.01 11.13 -8.23
CA CYS A 39 -3.56 10.88 -8.22
C CYS A 39 -2.78 12.15 -8.55
N ARG A 40 -3.20 12.87 -9.58
CA ARG A 40 -2.52 14.09 -10.00
C ARG A 40 -2.55 15.15 -8.90
N GLN A 41 -3.70 15.32 -8.24
CA GLN A 41 -3.83 16.27 -7.13
C GLN A 41 -2.95 15.91 -5.93
N ALA A 42 -2.74 14.62 -5.70
CA ALA A 42 -1.85 14.13 -4.63
C ALA A 42 -0.37 14.12 -5.02
N GLY A 43 -0.05 14.46 -6.25
CA GLY A 43 1.34 14.43 -6.74
C GLY A 43 1.86 13.05 -7.05
N ILE A 44 0.97 12.11 -7.33
CA ILE A 44 1.29 10.70 -7.58
C ILE A 44 1.34 10.45 -9.08
N ARG A 45 2.35 9.71 -9.52
CA ARG A 45 2.40 9.15 -10.87
C ARG A 45 1.73 7.80 -10.91
N GLN A 46 0.89 7.58 -11.90
CA GLN A 46 0.30 6.28 -12.15
C GLN A 46 1.21 5.43 -13.03
N SER A 47 1.31 4.15 -12.68
CA SER A 47 1.99 3.14 -13.48
C SER A 47 1.09 1.93 -13.54
N MET A 48 0.94 1.35 -14.71
CA MET A 48 0.09 0.18 -14.91
C MET A 48 0.90 -0.97 -15.49
N SER A 49 0.55 -2.19 -15.05
CA SER A 49 1.17 -3.40 -15.56
C SER A 49 0.87 -3.56 -17.04
N ALA A 50 1.81 -4.12 -17.78
CA ALA A 50 1.54 -4.54 -19.15
C ALA A 50 0.45 -5.62 -19.15
N ILE A 51 -0.41 -5.57 -20.16
CA ILE A 51 -1.47 -6.58 -20.32
C ILE A 51 -0.82 -7.96 -20.43
N GLY A 52 -1.28 -8.90 -19.59
CA GLY A 52 -0.75 -10.26 -19.55
C GLY A 52 0.49 -10.46 -18.69
N SER A 53 1.01 -9.40 -18.08
CA SER A 53 2.13 -9.54 -17.14
C SER A 53 1.62 -10.05 -15.78
N SER A 54 2.12 -11.21 -15.35
CA SER A 54 1.80 -11.78 -14.05
C SER A 54 2.80 -11.36 -12.96
N VAL A 55 3.99 -10.95 -13.35
CA VAL A 55 5.06 -10.62 -12.40
C VAL A 55 4.69 -9.40 -11.57
N ASP A 56 4.14 -8.38 -12.20
CA ASP A 56 3.79 -7.13 -11.53
C ASP A 56 2.68 -7.31 -10.49
N ASN A 57 1.80 -8.32 -10.69
CA ASN A 57 0.69 -8.58 -9.78
C ASN A 57 1.04 -9.61 -8.70
N ALA A 58 2.15 -10.33 -8.86
CA ALA A 58 2.53 -11.40 -7.92
C ALA A 58 2.71 -10.90 -6.49
N LEU A 59 3.30 -9.73 -6.31
CA LEU A 59 3.48 -9.13 -4.99
C LEU A 59 2.15 -8.77 -4.34
N ALA A 60 1.23 -8.19 -5.10
CA ALA A 60 -0.10 -7.85 -4.61
C ALA A 60 -0.90 -9.10 -4.25
N GLU A 61 -0.81 -10.15 -5.08
CA GLU A 61 -1.46 -11.42 -4.80
C GLU A 61 -0.90 -12.06 -3.53
N SER A 62 0.41 -12.04 -3.35
CA SER A 62 1.07 -12.54 -2.15
C SER A 62 0.63 -11.78 -0.91
N PHE A 63 0.53 -10.48 -0.99
CA PHE A 63 0.03 -9.63 0.10
C PHE A 63 -1.41 -10.03 0.48
N ASN A 64 -2.29 -10.14 -0.50
CA ASN A 64 -3.67 -10.50 -0.26
C ASN A 64 -3.81 -11.93 0.31
N ALA A 65 -3.01 -12.87 -0.16
CA ALA A 65 -3.00 -14.24 0.37
C ALA A 65 -2.56 -14.25 1.83
N THR A 66 -1.54 -13.50 2.17
CA THR A 66 -1.07 -13.37 3.54
C THR A 66 -2.14 -12.74 4.44
N PHE A 67 -2.76 -11.67 3.98
CA PHE A 67 -3.85 -11.01 4.71
C PHE A 67 -4.99 -11.98 5.01
N LYS A 68 -5.46 -12.70 4.00
CA LYS A 68 -6.55 -13.66 4.17
C LYS A 68 -6.18 -14.81 5.10
N ARG A 69 -4.98 -15.33 4.96
CA ARG A 69 -4.52 -16.43 5.82
C ARG A 69 -4.45 -16.00 7.27
N GLU A 70 -3.91 -14.82 7.54
CA GLU A 70 -3.69 -14.36 8.90
C GLU A 70 -4.96 -13.83 9.56
N THR A 71 -5.90 -13.27 8.80
CA THR A 71 -7.13 -12.72 9.36
C THR A 71 -8.27 -13.74 9.44
N LEU A 72 -8.43 -14.57 8.43
CA LEU A 72 -9.52 -15.56 8.41
C LEU A 72 -9.20 -16.82 9.20
N GLN A 73 -7.93 -17.20 9.29
CA GLN A 73 -7.48 -18.35 10.08
C GLN A 73 -8.25 -19.62 9.76
N GLY A 74 -8.42 -19.90 8.46
CA GLY A 74 -9.12 -21.08 7.98
C GLY A 74 -10.61 -20.89 7.72
N ARG A 75 -11.21 -19.81 8.16
CA ARG A 75 -12.60 -19.49 7.82
C ARG A 75 -12.69 -19.05 6.36
N LYS A 76 -13.83 -19.27 5.72
CA LYS A 76 -14.03 -18.86 4.33
C LYS A 76 -14.35 -17.39 4.19
N THR A 77 -14.97 -16.80 5.21
CA THR A 77 -15.40 -15.40 5.18
C THR A 77 -15.53 -14.88 6.61
N TRP A 78 -15.65 -13.56 6.73
CA TRP A 78 -15.98 -12.93 8.01
C TRP A 78 -17.48 -13.07 8.28
N SER A 79 -17.86 -13.05 9.56
CA SER A 79 -19.26 -13.18 9.96
C SER A 79 -20.09 -11.93 9.66
N SER A 80 -19.44 -10.78 9.49
CA SER A 80 -20.11 -9.52 9.15
C SER A 80 -19.14 -8.58 8.46
N GLU A 81 -19.68 -7.59 7.77
CA GLU A 81 -18.88 -6.51 7.17
C GLU A 81 -18.11 -5.73 8.23
N ARG A 82 -18.75 -5.49 9.37
CA ARG A 82 -18.09 -4.80 10.48
C ARG A 82 -16.88 -5.56 10.99
N GLU A 83 -17.01 -6.87 11.15
CA GLU A 83 -15.89 -7.71 11.58
C GLU A 83 -14.75 -7.65 10.56
N ALA A 84 -15.08 -7.72 9.27
CA ALA A 84 -14.08 -7.63 8.21
C ALA A 84 -13.31 -6.31 8.27
N HIS A 85 -14.02 -5.21 8.48
CA HIS A 85 -13.38 -3.88 8.58
C HIS A 85 -12.48 -3.77 9.80
N LEU A 86 -12.92 -4.28 10.95
CA LEU A 86 -12.12 -4.24 12.18
C LEU A 86 -10.86 -5.08 12.05
N ASP A 87 -10.99 -6.30 11.52
CA ASP A 87 -9.85 -7.19 11.32
C ASP A 87 -8.86 -6.60 10.32
N THR A 88 -9.35 -6.00 9.25
CA THR A 88 -8.52 -5.34 8.25
C THR A 88 -7.76 -4.19 8.86
N PHE A 89 -8.43 -3.33 9.61
CA PHE A 89 -7.79 -2.20 10.27
C PHE A 89 -6.69 -2.64 11.24
N ARG A 90 -6.99 -3.62 12.08
CA ARG A 90 -6.04 -4.15 13.06
C ARG A 90 -4.84 -4.80 12.38
N TRP A 91 -5.10 -5.57 11.34
CA TRP A 91 -4.04 -6.25 10.61
C TRP A 91 -3.12 -5.26 9.90
N LEU A 92 -3.69 -4.26 9.22
CA LEU A 92 -2.90 -3.24 8.55
C LEU A 92 -2.07 -2.41 9.53
N HIS A 93 -2.63 -2.08 10.67
CA HIS A 93 -1.90 -1.36 11.71
C HIS A 93 -0.70 -2.19 12.20
N ARG A 94 -0.91 -3.47 12.47
CA ARG A 94 0.18 -4.36 12.89
C ARG A 94 1.20 -4.54 11.78
N TYR A 95 0.74 -4.69 10.55
CA TYR A 95 1.63 -4.83 9.40
C TYR A 95 2.57 -3.63 9.30
N ASN A 96 2.03 -2.44 9.38
CA ASN A 96 2.81 -1.22 9.20
C ASN A 96 3.69 -0.87 10.41
N THR A 97 3.28 -1.24 11.63
CA THR A 97 3.98 -0.82 12.84
C THR A 97 4.85 -1.91 13.46
N ARG A 98 4.53 -3.18 13.26
CA ARG A 98 5.19 -4.28 13.97
C ARG A 98 5.76 -5.36 13.08
N ARG A 99 5.20 -5.56 11.87
CA ARG A 99 5.67 -6.64 11.01
C ARG A 99 7.07 -6.34 10.51
N ARG A 100 7.98 -7.30 10.72
CA ARG A 100 9.37 -7.17 10.29
C ARG A 100 9.51 -7.68 8.86
N HIS A 101 10.26 -6.95 8.06
CA HIS A 101 10.53 -7.30 6.67
C HIS A 101 12.03 -7.45 6.46
N SER A 102 12.46 -8.60 5.95
CA SER A 102 13.87 -8.86 5.68
C SER A 102 14.45 -7.85 4.68
N SER A 103 13.67 -7.47 3.66
CA SER A 103 14.08 -6.47 2.69
C SER A 103 14.26 -5.07 3.27
N LEU A 104 13.72 -4.82 4.46
CA LEU A 104 13.83 -3.53 5.17
C LEU A 104 14.74 -3.62 6.39
N GLY A 105 15.67 -4.58 6.42
CA GLY A 105 16.55 -4.79 7.56
C GLY A 105 15.81 -5.26 8.80
N HIS A 106 14.78 -6.06 8.64
CA HIS A 106 13.91 -6.59 9.71
C HIS A 106 13.18 -5.50 10.49
N ARG A 107 12.93 -4.35 9.85
CA ARG A 107 12.14 -3.27 10.43
C ARG A 107 10.71 -3.31 9.89
N SER A 108 9.79 -2.68 10.61
CA SER A 108 8.44 -2.48 10.11
C SER A 108 8.42 -1.41 9.01
N PRO A 109 7.40 -1.40 8.14
CA PRO A 109 7.27 -0.35 7.13
C PRO A 109 7.34 1.06 7.69
N ILE A 110 6.64 1.36 8.78
CA ILE A 110 6.66 2.70 9.37
C ILE A 110 8.03 3.02 9.95
N ALA A 111 8.67 2.08 10.64
CA ALA A 111 9.99 2.31 11.21
C ALA A 111 11.02 2.59 10.11
N TYR A 112 10.96 1.82 9.02
CA TYR A 112 11.83 2.04 7.87
C TYR A 112 11.61 3.40 7.24
N GLU A 113 10.36 3.76 7.00
CA GLU A 113 10.02 5.02 6.36
C GLU A 113 10.41 6.23 7.22
N THR A 114 10.15 6.17 8.52
CA THR A 114 10.55 7.21 9.45
C THR A 114 12.06 7.40 9.47
N SER A 115 12.80 6.31 9.52
CA SER A 115 14.26 6.34 9.48
C SER A 115 14.78 6.96 8.19
N SER A 116 14.16 6.63 7.05
CA SER A 116 14.55 7.19 5.75
C SER A 116 14.28 8.69 5.66
N ARG A 117 13.19 9.17 6.25
CA ARG A 117 12.85 10.60 6.24
C ARG A 117 13.78 11.43 7.12
N THR A 118 14.25 10.86 8.22
CA THR A 118 15.14 11.56 9.14
C THR A 118 16.60 11.43 8.77
N ALA A 119 16.93 10.55 7.84
CA ALA A 119 18.31 10.39 7.39
C ALA A 119 18.78 11.67 6.70
N PRO A 120 19.97 12.19 7.05
CA PRO A 120 20.49 13.39 6.41
C PRO A 120 20.72 13.15 4.93
N THR A 121 20.13 13.98 4.09
CA THR A 121 20.33 13.91 2.64
C THR A 121 21.75 14.27 2.22
N THR A 122 22.49 14.88 3.12
CA THR A 122 23.88 15.27 2.90
C THR A 122 24.85 14.10 2.89
N LEU A 123 24.38 12.92 3.20
CA LEU A 123 25.22 11.72 3.21
C LEU A 123 25.48 11.16 1.82
N ILE A 124 24.85 11.69 0.81
CA ILE A 124 25.12 11.26 -0.55
C ILE A 124 26.46 11.86 -0.95
N PRO A 125 27.49 11.04 -1.09
CA PRO A 125 28.76 11.56 -1.52
C PRO A 125 28.62 12.14 -2.91
N ALA A 126 29.15 13.31 -3.08
CA ALA A 126 29.17 13.98 -4.36
C ALA A 126 30.11 13.33 -5.37
N ALA A 127 30.71 12.29 -4.99
CA ALA A 127 31.72 11.63 -5.82
C ALA A 127 31.12 10.89 -6.97
#